data_ad964650b91f2143ad84f834d904e158
#
_entry.id   ad964650b91f2143ad84f834d904e158
#
_cell.length_a   1.000
_cell.length_b   1.000
_cell.length_c   1.000
_cell.angle_alpha   90.00
_cell.angle_beta   90.00
_cell.angle_gamma   90.00
#
_symmetry.space_group_name_H-M   'P 1'
#
loop_
_entity.id
_entity.type
_entity.pdbx_description
1 polymer ?
#
loop_
_entity_poly.entity_id
_entity_poly.type
_entity_poly.pdbx_seq_one_letter_code
_entity_poly.pdbx_strand_id
1 'polypeptide(L)'
;DPEYVNVGFGWRGHFDQQPPAVPTKDNHVGSYRRIIDIPANWDGKQVVVHFGSVTSNIYLYVNGKFAGYAEDSKVAAEFDITPYLKKGKNLIAFQTFRWCDGSWDEDQDFWRLSGVARESYLFARDAQLHLEDIRVTPDLVNNYKDGVLNISAKVKGTGKLNFILFDKEGKQVTTATGLAKNGTANITMNVENPHKWNAETPYLYTLQVSLSSALKNGNMKSASMTPVKVGFRKVEIKNKQFLVNGQPVLIKGANRHEMD
;
A
#
# COMPACT_ATOMS: atom_id res chain seq x y z
N ASP A 1 13.65 20.48 6.44
CA ASP A 1 14.97 20.06 6.90
C ASP A 1 14.80 19.08 8.05
N PRO A 2 15.60 18.00 8.09
CA PRO A 2 15.53 17.04 9.15
C PRO A 2 16.01 17.67 10.46
N GLU A 3 15.14 17.67 11.46
CA GLU A 3 15.51 18.03 12.81
C GLU A 3 15.72 16.76 13.64
N TYR A 4 16.92 16.53 14.06
CA TYR A 4 17.29 15.42 14.91
C TYR A 4 16.98 15.78 16.37
N VAL A 5 15.78 15.45 16.82
CA VAL A 5 15.39 15.58 18.22
C VAL A 5 15.14 14.18 18.79
N ASN A 6 16.21 13.50 19.16
CA ASN A 6 16.16 12.16 19.69
C ASN A 6 16.41 12.11 21.20
N VAL A 7 16.07 13.16 21.93
CA VAL A 7 16.27 13.27 23.37
C VAL A 7 14.92 13.30 24.09
N GLY A 8 14.46 12.15 24.52
CA GLY A 8 13.19 12.00 25.23
C GLY A 8 11.95 12.18 24.32
N PHE A 9 10.78 12.22 24.91
CA PHE A 9 9.53 12.47 24.20
C PHE A 9 9.45 13.89 23.70
N GLY A 10 9.01 14.11 22.47
CA GLY A 10 8.93 15.40 21.80
C GLY A 10 8.11 16.45 22.52
N TRP A 11 7.15 16.01 23.33
CA TRP A 11 6.29 16.86 24.15
C TRP A 11 6.94 17.33 25.45
N ARG A 12 7.97 16.64 25.92
CA ARG A 12 8.55 16.93 27.24
C ARG A 12 9.24 18.30 27.25
N GLY A 13 8.68 19.24 28.04
CA GLY A 13 9.20 20.59 28.21
C GLY A 13 8.92 21.55 27.05
N HIS A 14 8.18 21.12 26.02
CA HIS A 14 7.82 21.98 24.89
C HIS A 14 6.38 22.49 24.94
N PHE A 15 5.48 21.77 25.63
CA PHE A 15 4.06 22.12 25.68
C PHE A 15 3.50 21.89 27.08
N ASP A 16 2.63 22.81 27.51
CA ASP A 16 1.86 22.73 28.78
C ASP A 16 0.51 22.02 28.60
N GLN A 17 0.21 21.58 27.36
CA GLN A 17 -1.06 20.97 27.02
C GLN A 17 -1.04 19.46 27.29
N GLN A 18 -2.22 18.91 27.49
CA GLN A 18 -2.47 17.47 27.62
C GLN A 18 -3.14 16.93 26.35
N PRO A 19 -2.97 15.63 26.01
CA PRO A 19 -3.67 15.04 24.88
C PRO A 19 -5.19 15.27 24.98
N PRO A 20 -5.90 15.51 23.88
CA PRO A 20 -5.43 15.56 22.48
C PRO A 20 -5.05 16.98 21.99
N ALA A 21 -4.82 17.93 22.90
CA ALA A 21 -4.57 19.31 22.52
C ALA A 21 -3.29 19.46 21.69
N VAL A 22 -3.35 20.28 20.65
CA VAL A 22 -2.24 20.56 19.74
C VAL A 22 -1.68 21.94 20.05
N PRO A 23 -0.35 22.10 20.17
CA PRO A 23 0.24 23.39 20.44
C PRO A 23 -0.01 24.37 19.31
N THR A 24 -0.36 25.61 19.64
CA THR A 24 -0.51 26.71 18.68
C THR A 24 0.78 27.51 18.51
N LYS A 25 1.69 27.41 19.49
CA LYS A 25 3.05 27.95 19.40
C LYS A 25 4.01 26.85 18.99
N ASP A 26 5.05 27.19 18.24
CA ASP A 26 6.09 26.26 17.77
C ASP A 26 5.59 25.06 16.95
N ASN A 27 4.37 25.16 16.43
CA ASN A 27 3.82 24.23 15.48
C ASN A 27 4.12 24.70 14.05
N HIS A 28 5.33 24.41 13.59
CA HIS A 28 5.80 24.83 12.27
C HIS A 28 4.99 24.19 11.15
N VAL A 29 4.79 24.97 10.07
CA VAL A 29 4.00 24.54 8.90
C VAL A 29 4.88 24.52 7.67
N GLY A 30 5.00 23.36 7.04
CA GLY A 30 5.55 23.20 5.71
C GLY A 30 4.48 23.47 4.65
N SER A 31 4.71 24.45 3.77
CA SER A 31 3.80 24.74 2.66
C SER A 31 4.50 24.43 1.34
N TYR A 32 3.91 23.50 0.57
CA TYR A 32 4.45 23.01 -0.68
C TYR A 32 3.50 23.30 -1.83
N ARG A 33 4.07 23.59 -3.00
CA ARG A 33 3.27 23.76 -4.22
C ARG A 33 4.06 23.35 -5.45
N ARG A 34 3.38 22.72 -6.39
CA ARG A 34 3.96 22.31 -7.67
C ARG A 34 2.92 22.38 -8.78
N ILE A 35 3.33 22.89 -9.92
CA ILE A 35 2.55 22.80 -11.15
C ILE A 35 2.91 21.48 -11.82
N ILE A 36 1.88 20.72 -12.19
CA ILE A 36 2.01 19.45 -12.90
C ILE A 36 1.18 19.50 -14.17
N ASP A 37 1.63 18.82 -15.20
CA ASP A 37 0.86 18.57 -16.43
C ASP A 37 0.24 17.19 -16.35
N ILE A 38 -1.09 17.13 -16.51
CA ILE A 38 -1.80 15.85 -16.60
C ILE A 38 -1.71 15.36 -18.04
N PRO A 39 -1.16 14.15 -18.27
CA PRO A 39 -1.07 13.59 -19.61
C PRO A 39 -2.41 13.47 -20.29
N ALA A 40 -2.50 13.81 -21.59
CA ALA A 40 -3.75 13.76 -22.34
C ALA A 40 -4.41 12.36 -22.37
N ASN A 41 -3.61 11.30 -22.30
CA ASN A 41 -4.09 9.92 -22.24
C ASN A 41 -4.70 9.53 -20.87
N TRP A 42 -4.74 10.46 -19.91
CA TRP A 42 -5.43 10.31 -18.63
C TRP A 42 -6.84 10.92 -18.62
N ASP A 43 -7.25 11.55 -19.72
CA ASP A 43 -8.62 12.09 -19.84
C ASP A 43 -9.65 10.97 -19.64
N GLY A 44 -10.67 11.25 -18.81
CA GLY A 44 -11.70 10.27 -18.42
C GLY A 44 -11.27 9.18 -17.43
N LYS A 45 -10.03 9.19 -16.98
CA LYS A 45 -9.55 8.26 -15.94
C LYS A 45 -9.73 8.84 -14.54
N GLN A 46 -9.77 7.97 -13.54
CA GLN A 46 -9.57 8.37 -12.15
C GLN A 46 -8.09 8.66 -11.93
N VAL A 47 -7.78 9.82 -11.39
CA VAL A 47 -6.42 10.24 -11.06
C VAL A 47 -6.28 10.36 -9.55
N VAL A 48 -5.30 9.66 -9.02
CA VAL A 48 -5.01 9.61 -7.58
C VAL A 48 -3.62 10.18 -7.34
N VAL A 49 -3.48 11.01 -6.30
CA VAL A 49 -2.19 11.39 -5.75
C VAL A 49 -1.86 10.50 -4.56
N HIS A 50 -0.67 9.95 -4.56
CA HIS A 50 -0.11 9.12 -3.50
C HIS A 50 1.03 9.87 -2.81
N PHE A 51 0.96 9.92 -1.48
CA PHE A 51 2.04 10.34 -0.62
C PHE A 51 2.44 9.14 0.25
N GLY A 52 3.63 8.62 0.09
CA GLY A 52 4.07 7.40 0.80
C GLY A 52 4.26 7.59 2.31
N SER A 53 4.44 8.83 2.76
CA SER A 53 4.54 9.21 4.18
C SER A 53 4.52 10.74 4.29
N VAL A 54 3.70 11.29 5.16
CA VAL A 54 3.71 12.73 5.48
C VAL A 54 3.58 12.92 6.99
N THR A 55 4.60 13.44 7.64
CA THR A 55 4.63 13.68 9.08
C THR A 55 4.34 15.15 9.38
N SER A 56 3.34 15.48 10.18
CA SER A 56 2.42 14.60 10.93
C SER A 56 1.07 14.46 10.24
N ASN A 57 0.69 15.38 9.37
CA ASN A 57 -0.58 15.43 8.66
C ASN A 57 -0.41 16.09 7.29
N ILE A 58 -1.43 16.02 6.47
CA ILE A 58 -1.50 16.69 5.17
C ILE A 58 -2.86 17.32 4.93
N TYR A 59 -2.87 18.61 4.58
CA TYR A 59 -4.02 19.33 4.01
C TYR A 59 -3.76 19.54 2.54
N LEU A 60 -4.45 18.80 1.69
CA LEU A 60 -4.24 18.82 0.24
C LEU A 60 -5.19 19.80 -0.46
N TYR A 61 -4.64 20.56 -1.39
CA TYR A 61 -5.38 21.47 -2.27
C TYR A 61 -5.00 21.22 -3.72
N VAL A 62 -5.99 21.22 -4.60
CA VAL A 62 -5.79 21.13 -6.05
C VAL A 62 -6.50 22.30 -6.71
N ASN A 63 -5.75 23.08 -7.50
CA ASN A 63 -6.27 24.30 -8.15
C ASN A 63 -6.98 25.28 -7.19
N GLY A 64 -6.49 25.38 -5.94
CA GLY A 64 -7.04 26.24 -4.90
C GLY A 64 -8.26 25.67 -4.15
N LYS A 65 -8.71 24.46 -4.48
CA LYS A 65 -9.82 23.79 -3.80
C LYS A 65 -9.25 22.75 -2.82
N PHE A 66 -9.81 22.69 -1.62
CA PHE A 66 -9.49 21.65 -0.64
C PHE A 66 -9.89 20.27 -1.20
N ALA A 67 -8.94 19.36 -1.23
CA ALA A 67 -9.11 18.04 -1.83
C ALA A 67 -9.10 16.91 -0.79
N GLY A 68 -8.53 17.14 0.40
CA GLY A 68 -8.55 16.14 1.47
C GLY A 68 -7.57 16.43 2.59
N TYR A 69 -7.73 15.64 3.65
CA TYR A 69 -6.91 15.63 4.86
C TYR A 69 -6.56 14.20 5.23
N ALA A 70 -5.36 13.99 5.74
CA ALA A 70 -4.95 12.73 6.35
C ALA A 70 -3.95 12.98 7.48
N GLU A 71 -3.98 12.13 8.47
CA GLU A 71 -2.96 11.93 9.50
C GLU A 71 -2.34 10.54 9.32
N ASP A 72 -1.49 10.13 10.23
CA ASP A 72 -0.76 8.86 10.18
C ASP A 72 0.56 8.97 9.41
N SER A 73 1.57 9.43 10.13
CA SER A 73 2.86 9.82 9.57
C SER A 73 3.60 8.74 8.78
N LYS A 74 3.33 7.46 9.05
CA LYS A 74 4.09 6.33 8.50
C LYS A 74 3.34 5.51 7.47
N VAL A 75 2.04 5.76 7.30
CA VAL A 75 1.18 5.12 6.31
C VAL A 75 0.98 6.05 5.11
N ALA A 76 0.78 5.46 3.94
CA ALA A 76 0.54 6.23 2.73
C ALA A 76 -0.84 6.90 2.76
N ALA A 77 -0.89 8.17 2.32
CA ALA A 77 -2.12 8.92 2.10
C ALA A 77 -2.42 8.99 0.60
N GLU A 78 -3.62 8.59 0.22
CA GLU A 78 -4.09 8.62 -1.17
C GLU A 78 -5.37 9.45 -1.30
N PHE A 79 -5.39 10.33 -2.32
CA PHE A 79 -6.53 11.20 -2.58
C PHE A 79 -6.95 11.11 -4.05
N ASP A 80 -8.24 10.88 -4.29
CA ASP A 80 -8.82 11.03 -5.62
C ASP A 80 -8.94 12.52 -5.97
N ILE A 81 -8.06 12.98 -6.83
CA ILE A 81 -8.03 14.39 -7.27
C ILE A 81 -8.77 14.65 -8.56
N THR A 82 -9.37 13.62 -9.16
CA THR A 82 -10.10 13.72 -10.45
C THR A 82 -11.08 14.89 -10.50
N PRO A 83 -11.92 15.13 -9.46
CA PRO A 83 -12.94 16.21 -9.53
C PRO A 83 -12.33 17.62 -9.55
N TYR A 84 -11.07 17.78 -9.22
CA TYR A 84 -10.41 19.07 -9.09
C TYR A 84 -9.51 19.40 -10.28
N LEU A 85 -9.27 18.42 -11.17
CA LEU A 85 -8.38 18.57 -12.31
C LEU A 85 -9.02 19.34 -13.45
N LYS A 86 -8.16 20.03 -14.20
CA LYS A 86 -8.45 20.63 -15.51
C LYS A 86 -7.45 20.11 -16.53
N LYS A 87 -7.75 20.28 -17.81
CA LYS A 87 -6.82 19.87 -18.89
C LYS A 87 -5.49 20.64 -18.79
N GLY A 88 -4.39 19.94 -18.99
CA GLY A 88 -3.05 20.50 -18.96
C GLY A 88 -2.54 20.80 -17.54
N LYS A 89 -2.08 22.02 -17.32
CA LYS A 89 -1.41 22.43 -16.08
C LYS A 89 -2.36 22.53 -14.88
N ASN A 90 -2.01 21.88 -13.81
CA ASN A 90 -2.73 21.89 -12.54
C ASN A 90 -1.76 22.26 -11.40
N LEU A 91 -2.26 23.04 -10.45
CA LEU A 91 -1.50 23.36 -9.23
C LEU A 91 -1.91 22.37 -8.13
N ILE A 92 -0.95 21.59 -7.67
CA ILE A 92 -1.06 20.83 -6.42
C ILE A 92 -0.34 21.63 -5.34
N ALA A 93 -1.01 21.83 -4.22
CA ALA A 93 -0.45 22.47 -3.05
C ALA A 93 -0.85 21.71 -1.80
N PHE A 94 0.00 21.65 -0.79
CA PHE A 94 -0.35 21.08 0.49
C PHE A 94 0.39 21.77 1.64
N GLN A 95 -0.21 21.66 2.82
CA GLN A 95 0.37 22.02 4.08
C GLN A 95 0.54 20.79 4.96
N THR A 96 1.65 20.72 5.67
CA THR A 96 1.91 19.73 6.71
C THR A 96 2.34 20.46 7.96
N PHE A 97 1.78 20.09 9.09
CA PHE A 97 2.09 20.66 10.39
C PHE A 97 3.08 19.75 11.13
N ARG A 98 3.94 20.33 11.94
CA ARG A 98 4.87 19.55 12.74
C ARG A 98 4.15 18.63 13.72
N TRP A 99 3.04 19.13 14.30
CA TRP A 99 2.25 18.46 15.30
C TRP A 99 0.77 18.46 14.93
N CYS A 100 0.12 17.33 15.15
CA CYS A 100 -1.33 17.15 15.13
C CYS A 100 -1.73 16.35 16.37
N ASP A 101 -2.99 16.11 16.60
CA ASP A 101 -3.47 15.30 17.72
C ASP A 101 -2.98 13.85 17.64
N GLY A 102 -2.90 13.25 16.43
CA GLY A 102 -2.29 11.95 16.20
C GLY A 102 -0.82 11.86 16.62
N SER A 103 -0.12 12.98 16.72
CA SER A 103 1.30 12.98 17.16
C SER A 103 1.47 12.48 18.60
N TRP A 104 0.43 12.56 19.44
CA TRP A 104 0.46 12.03 20.81
C TRP A 104 0.56 10.49 20.81
N ASP A 105 -0.16 9.83 19.91
CA ASP A 105 -0.16 8.38 19.78
C ASP A 105 1.07 7.88 19.00
N GLU A 106 1.61 8.71 18.10
CA GLU A 106 2.77 8.40 17.29
C GLU A 106 4.12 8.71 17.96
N ASP A 107 4.11 9.33 19.16
CA ASP A 107 5.35 9.71 19.84
C ASP A 107 6.11 8.47 20.36
N GLN A 108 7.16 8.12 19.62
CA GLN A 108 8.03 6.96 19.86
C GLN A 108 9.49 7.41 20.04
N ASP A 109 10.33 6.51 20.51
CA ASP A 109 11.76 6.72 20.68
C ASP A 109 12.51 6.52 19.34
N PHE A 110 12.31 7.44 18.40
CA PHE A 110 12.96 7.45 17.09
C PHE A 110 13.13 8.89 16.56
N TRP A 111 13.75 9.03 15.40
CA TRP A 111 13.94 10.33 14.73
C TRP A 111 12.64 11.04 14.43
N ARG A 112 12.56 12.31 14.78
CA ARG A 112 11.38 13.16 14.54
C ARG A 112 11.57 14.03 13.31
N LEU A 113 11.47 13.38 12.16
CA LEU A 113 11.55 14.03 10.86
C LEU A 113 10.15 14.50 10.45
N SER A 114 10.03 15.77 10.07
CA SER A 114 8.78 16.36 9.57
C SER A 114 8.79 16.49 8.05
N GLY A 115 7.61 16.49 7.45
CA GLY A 115 7.42 16.63 6.02
C GLY A 115 7.23 15.32 5.27
N VAL A 116 7.53 15.33 3.96
CA VAL A 116 7.33 14.18 3.07
C VAL A 116 8.58 13.33 3.05
N ALA A 117 8.51 12.13 3.62
CA ALA A 117 9.68 11.27 3.84
C ALA A 117 9.81 10.13 2.81
N ARG A 118 8.76 9.84 2.05
CA ARG A 118 8.75 8.77 1.05
C ARG A 118 8.28 9.28 -0.30
N GLU A 119 8.35 8.41 -1.30
CA GLU A 119 7.93 8.72 -2.67
C GLU A 119 6.51 9.29 -2.74
N SER A 120 6.35 10.27 -3.61
CA SER A 120 5.05 10.86 -3.92
C SER A 120 4.88 10.90 -5.43
N TYR A 121 3.76 10.40 -5.91
CA TYR A 121 3.47 10.29 -7.33
C TYR A 121 1.99 10.39 -7.64
N LEU A 122 1.69 10.59 -8.91
CA LEU A 122 0.36 10.48 -9.46
C LEU A 122 0.23 9.18 -10.24
N PHE A 123 -0.93 8.56 -10.15
CA PHE A 123 -1.28 7.48 -11.05
C PHE A 123 -2.71 7.62 -11.55
N ALA A 124 -2.99 7.03 -12.70
CA ALA A 124 -4.32 7.02 -13.29
C ALA A 124 -4.78 5.60 -13.55
N ARG A 125 -6.04 5.34 -13.27
CA ARG A 125 -6.69 4.05 -13.52
C ARG A 125 -8.04 4.26 -14.23
N ASP A 126 -8.57 3.21 -14.85
CA ASP A 126 -9.88 3.29 -15.50
C ASP A 126 -10.95 3.67 -14.47
N ALA A 127 -11.74 4.71 -14.74
CA ALA A 127 -12.69 5.24 -13.78
C ALA A 127 -13.85 4.29 -13.48
N GLN A 128 -14.14 3.35 -14.38
CA GLN A 128 -15.28 2.43 -14.28
C GLN A 128 -14.88 1.01 -13.95
N LEU A 129 -13.65 0.60 -14.32
CA LEU A 129 -13.16 -0.75 -14.12
C LEU A 129 -11.70 -0.74 -13.64
N HIS A 130 -11.47 -1.03 -12.39
CA HIS A 130 -10.12 -1.18 -11.84
C HIS A 130 -10.10 -2.11 -10.63
N LEU A 131 -8.92 -2.67 -10.36
CA LEU A 131 -8.64 -3.36 -9.12
C LEU A 131 -8.54 -2.34 -7.99
N GLU A 132 -9.36 -2.50 -6.94
CA GLU A 132 -9.33 -1.62 -5.75
C GLU A 132 -8.38 -2.18 -4.71
N ASP A 133 -8.43 -3.49 -4.47
CA ASP A 133 -7.63 -4.17 -3.46
C ASP A 133 -7.44 -5.64 -3.85
N ILE A 134 -6.33 -6.22 -3.41
CA ILE A 134 -6.05 -7.64 -3.56
C ILE A 134 -5.37 -8.20 -2.31
N ARG A 135 -6.01 -9.18 -1.73
CA ARG A 135 -5.46 -9.98 -0.63
C ARG A 135 -5.05 -11.34 -1.15
N VAL A 136 -3.78 -11.67 -0.97
CA VAL A 136 -3.20 -12.94 -1.39
C VAL A 136 -2.70 -13.67 -0.14
N THR A 137 -3.25 -14.86 0.12
CA THR A 137 -2.92 -15.65 1.31
C THR A 137 -2.37 -17.01 0.86
N PRO A 138 -1.05 -17.17 0.76
CA PRO A 138 -0.42 -18.46 0.52
C PRO A 138 -0.45 -19.32 1.78
N ASP A 139 -0.63 -20.61 1.62
CA ASP A 139 -0.55 -21.61 2.69
C ASP A 139 0.07 -22.91 2.15
N LEU A 140 0.43 -23.81 3.06
CA LEU A 140 0.92 -25.14 2.77
C LEU A 140 -0.05 -26.17 3.33
N VAL A 141 -0.36 -27.18 2.51
CA VAL A 141 -1.26 -28.30 2.81
C VAL A 141 -0.55 -29.63 2.62
N ASN A 142 -1.25 -30.75 2.84
CA ASN A 142 -0.71 -32.09 2.66
C ASN A 142 0.63 -32.30 3.39
N ASN A 143 0.65 -32.00 4.69
CA ASN A 143 1.85 -32.06 5.52
C ASN A 143 2.99 -31.22 4.96
N TYR A 144 2.68 -29.96 4.63
CA TYR A 144 3.57 -28.94 4.06
C TYR A 144 4.14 -29.27 2.68
N LYS A 145 3.61 -30.30 1.99
CA LYS A 145 4.08 -30.70 0.67
C LYS A 145 3.60 -29.75 -0.41
N ASP A 146 2.31 -29.50 -0.49
CA ASP A 146 1.66 -28.77 -1.54
C ASP A 146 1.27 -27.36 -1.10
N GLY A 147 1.18 -26.44 -2.05
CA GLY A 147 0.79 -25.07 -1.85
C GLY A 147 -0.66 -24.82 -2.22
N VAL A 148 -1.29 -23.95 -1.45
CA VAL A 148 -2.60 -23.37 -1.75
C VAL A 148 -2.48 -21.86 -1.72
N LEU A 149 -3.07 -21.19 -2.70
CA LEU A 149 -3.08 -19.74 -2.80
C LEU A 149 -4.53 -19.26 -2.80
N ASN A 150 -4.97 -18.67 -1.70
CA ASN A 150 -6.29 -18.07 -1.58
C ASN A 150 -6.18 -16.56 -1.91
N ILE A 151 -7.00 -16.13 -2.87
CA ILE A 151 -6.97 -14.76 -3.40
C ILE A 151 -8.35 -14.16 -3.25
N SER A 152 -8.44 -12.99 -2.65
CA SER A 152 -9.63 -12.15 -2.63
C SER A 152 -9.31 -10.82 -3.30
N ALA A 153 -10.01 -10.51 -4.39
CA ALA A 153 -9.80 -9.30 -5.16
C ALA A 153 -11.05 -8.42 -5.12
N LYS A 154 -10.92 -7.14 -4.74
CA LYS A 154 -11.95 -6.13 -4.85
C LYS A 154 -11.81 -5.38 -6.16
N VAL A 155 -12.89 -5.23 -6.88
CA VAL A 155 -12.92 -4.61 -8.22
C VAL A 155 -14.06 -3.60 -8.28
N LYS A 156 -13.76 -2.40 -8.72
CA LYS A 156 -14.80 -1.47 -9.17
C LYS A 156 -15.28 -1.91 -10.54
N GLY A 157 -16.59 -1.95 -10.73
CA GLY A 157 -17.21 -2.39 -12.00
C GLY A 157 -17.31 -3.91 -12.12
N THR A 158 -17.56 -4.37 -13.36
CA THR A 158 -17.70 -5.79 -13.69
C THR A 158 -16.67 -6.19 -14.71
N GLY A 159 -15.83 -7.17 -14.37
CA GLY A 159 -14.76 -7.61 -15.24
C GLY A 159 -14.31 -9.03 -14.96
N LYS A 160 -13.59 -9.59 -15.91
CA LYS A 160 -12.94 -10.91 -15.80
C LYS A 160 -11.52 -10.70 -15.25
N LEU A 161 -11.21 -11.42 -14.19
CA LEU A 161 -9.87 -11.53 -13.63
C LEU A 161 -9.18 -12.76 -14.17
N ASN A 162 -7.92 -12.60 -14.53
CA ASN A 162 -7.02 -13.69 -14.89
C ASN A 162 -5.80 -13.66 -13.99
N PHE A 163 -5.48 -14.79 -13.40
CA PHE A 163 -4.40 -14.97 -12.45
C PHE A 163 -3.40 -15.96 -13.04
N ILE A 164 -2.14 -15.57 -13.15
CA ILE A 164 -1.06 -16.41 -13.63
C ILE A 164 0.08 -16.37 -12.62
N LEU A 165 0.45 -17.53 -12.08
CA LEU A 165 1.58 -17.65 -11.17
C LEU A 165 2.82 -18.06 -11.97
N PHE A 166 3.88 -17.28 -11.82
CA PHE A 166 5.20 -17.55 -12.40
C PHE A 166 6.20 -17.88 -11.31
N ASP A 167 7.13 -18.77 -11.61
CA ASP A 167 8.30 -19.00 -10.79
C ASP A 167 9.31 -17.85 -10.94
N LYS A 168 10.41 -17.94 -10.27
CA LYS A 168 11.43 -16.89 -10.27
C LYS A 168 12.17 -16.77 -11.61
N GLU A 169 12.17 -17.82 -12.42
CA GLU A 169 12.71 -17.90 -13.78
C GLU A 169 11.74 -17.37 -14.84
N GLY A 170 10.50 -17.01 -14.45
CA GLY A 170 9.45 -16.50 -15.33
C GLY A 170 8.66 -17.59 -16.04
N LYS A 171 8.80 -18.86 -15.66
CA LYS A 171 8.00 -19.97 -16.19
C LYS A 171 6.64 -19.99 -15.51
N GLN A 172 5.58 -20.17 -16.29
CA GLN A 172 4.22 -20.31 -15.78
C GLN A 172 4.08 -21.61 -14.98
N VAL A 173 3.59 -21.50 -13.75
CA VAL A 173 3.36 -22.62 -12.83
C VAL A 173 1.90 -23.05 -12.88
N THR A 174 0.97 -22.10 -12.70
CA THR A 174 -0.47 -22.36 -12.71
C THR A 174 -1.25 -21.12 -13.10
N THR A 175 -2.50 -21.28 -13.46
CA THR A 175 -3.40 -20.18 -13.84
C THR A 175 -4.82 -20.42 -13.31
N ALA A 176 -5.52 -19.32 -13.08
CA ALA A 176 -6.95 -19.35 -12.73
C ALA A 176 -7.67 -18.14 -13.31
N THR A 177 -8.98 -18.22 -13.42
CA THR A 177 -9.81 -17.09 -13.84
C THR A 177 -10.99 -16.92 -12.89
N GLY A 178 -11.46 -15.69 -12.75
CA GLY A 178 -12.63 -15.36 -11.95
C GLY A 178 -13.44 -14.22 -12.53
N LEU A 179 -14.67 -14.11 -12.08
CA LEU A 179 -15.54 -12.97 -12.35
C LEU A 179 -15.79 -12.25 -11.03
N ALA A 180 -15.60 -10.95 -11.01
CA ALA A 180 -16.01 -10.16 -9.86
C ALA A 180 -17.54 -10.12 -9.80
N LYS A 181 -18.12 -10.74 -8.77
CA LYS A 181 -19.55 -10.68 -8.44
C LYS A 181 -19.71 -9.72 -7.26
N ASN A 182 -20.59 -8.72 -7.40
CA ASN A 182 -20.78 -7.68 -6.38
C ASN A 182 -19.47 -7.01 -5.95
N GLY A 183 -18.57 -6.75 -6.91
CA GLY A 183 -17.30 -6.10 -6.67
C GLY A 183 -16.20 -6.99 -6.06
N THR A 184 -16.43 -8.28 -5.86
CA THR A 184 -15.44 -9.19 -5.26
C THR A 184 -15.30 -10.49 -6.05
N ALA A 185 -14.06 -10.97 -6.19
CA ALA A 185 -13.75 -12.31 -6.70
C ALA A 185 -12.89 -13.07 -5.69
N ASN A 186 -13.31 -14.29 -5.33
CA ASN A 186 -12.54 -15.20 -4.48
C ASN A 186 -12.08 -16.38 -5.31
N ILE A 187 -10.79 -16.65 -5.30
CA ILE A 187 -10.14 -17.65 -6.14
C ILE A 187 -9.20 -18.48 -5.27
N THR A 188 -9.17 -19.78 -5.51
CA THR A 188 -8.17 -20.68 -4.94
C THR A 188 -7.35 -21.30 -6.07
N MET A 189 -6.02 -21.25 -5.95
CA MET A 189 -5.09 -21.91 -6.85
C MET A 189 -4.26 -22.92 -6.08
N ASN A 190 -4.14 -24.14 -6.63
CA ASN A 190 -3.28 -25.16 -6.06
C ASN A 190 -1.94 -25.20 -6.80
N VAL A 191 -0.88 -25.44 -6.05
CA VAL A 191 0.50 -25.54 -6.58
C VAL A 191 1.12 -26.81 -6.00
N GLU A 192 1.41 -27.74 -6.87
CA GLU A 192 2.04 -29.00 -6.47
C GLU A 192 3.51 -28.76 -6.10
N ASN A 193 3.89 -29.20 -4.91
CA ASN A 193 5.27 -29.15 -4.37
C ASN A 193 6.03 -27.84 -4.65
N PRO A 194 5.51 -26.66 -4.21
CA PRO A 194 6.19 -25.40 -4.46
C PRO A 194 7.51 -25.29 -3.71
N HIS A 195 8.41 -24.45 -4.21
CA HIS A 195 9.54 -23.97 -3.43
C HIS A 195 9.04 -23.17 -2.23
N LYS A 196 9.37 -23.62 -1.03
CA LYS A 196 8.90 -23.01 0.22
C LYS A 196 9.76 -21.82 0.57
N TRP A 197 9.09 -20.79 1.05
CA TRP A 197 9.76 -19.61 1.59
C TRP A 197 10.20 -19.89 3.04
N ASN A 198 11.43 -19.57 3.37
CA ASN A 198 11.92 -19.41 4.74
C ASN A 198 12.96 -18.28 4.77
N ALA A 199 13.45 -17.90 5.96
CA ALA A 199 14.33 -16.74 6.12
C ALA A 199 15.71 -16.94 5.45
N GLU A 200 16.22 -18.17 5.37
CA GLU A 200 17.48 -18.49 4.70
C GLU A 200 17.33 -18.59 3.18
N THR A 201 16.18 -19.07 2.72
CA THR A 201 15.85 -19.21 1.30
C THR A 201 14.52 -18.56 0.99
N PRO A 202 14.48 -17.23 0.87
CA PRO A 202 13.22 -16.47 0.69
C PRO A 202 12.74 -16.54 -0.76
N TYR A 203 12.35 -17.74 -1.22
CA TYR A 203 11.87 -17.95 -2.59
C TYR A 203 10.53 -17.26 -2.83
N LEU A 204 10.45 -16.44 -3.86
CA LEU A 204 9.25 -15.72 -4.23
C LEU A 204 8.82 -16.04 -5.66
N TYR A 205 7.56 -16.39 -5.80
CA TYR A 205 6.82 -16.43 -7.05
C TYR A 205 6.30 -15.04 -7.41
N THR A 206 5.88 -14.85 -8.66
CA THR A 206 5.17 -13.65 -9.10
C THR A 206 3.78 -14.04 -9.56
N LEU A 207 2.76 -13.61 -8.84
CA LEU A 207 1.37 -13.69 -9.28
C LEU A 207 1.07 -12.46 -10.13
N GLN A 208 0.79 -12.67 -11.40
CA GLN A 208 0.29 -11.64 -12.30
C GLN A 208 -1.23 -11.65 -12.29
N VAL A 209 -1.83 -10.53 -11.93
CA VAL A 209 -3.28 -10.35 -11.91
C VAL A 209 -3.65 -9.37 -13.01
N SER A 210 -4.48 -9.80 -13.96
CA SER A 210 -5.00 -8.92 -15.00
C SER A 210 -6.53 -8.84 -14.93
N LEU A 211 -7.02 -7.62 -15.09
CA LEU A 211 -8.45 -7.31 -15.11
C LEU A 211 -8.83 -6.84 -16.51
N SER A 212 -9.91 -7.36 -17.05
CA SER A 212 -10.41 -7.01 -18.37
C SER A 212 -11.93 -6.94 -18.40
N SER A 213 -12.46 -6.09 -19.28
CA SER A 213 -13.89 -6.02 -19.60
C SER A 213 -14.17 -6.58 -20.99
N ALA A 214 -15.35 -7.15 -21.17
CA ALA A 214 -15.85 -7.50 -22.48
C ALA A 214 -16.24 -6.23 -23.25
N LEU A 215 -15.76 -6.09 -24.48
CA LEU A 215 -16.24 -5.08 -25.41
C LEU A 215 -17.52 -5.55 -26.10
N LYS A 216 -18.31 -4.61 -26.64
CA LYS A 216 -19.55 -4.90 -27.38
C LYS A 216 -19.35 -5.84 -28.58
N ASN A 217 -18.15 -5.88 -29.14
CA ASN A 217 -17.76 -6.76 -30.26
C ASN A 217 -17.22 -8.13 -29.78
N GLY A 218 -17.34 -8.46 -28.50
CA GLY A 218 -16.84 -9.72 -27.91
C GLY A 218 -15.35 -9.75 -27.57
N ASN A 219 -14.59 -8.74 -27.97
CA ASN A 219 -13.17 -8.64 -27.58
C ASN A 219 -13.03 -8.22 -26.11
N MET A 220 -11.87 -8.54 -25.50
CA MET A 220 -11.53 -8.14 -24.15
C MET A 220 -10.64 -6.89 -24.18
N LYS A 221 -11.00 -5.88 -23.38
CA LYS A 221 -10.14 -4.71 -23.14
C LYS A 221 -9.45 -4.89 -21.79
N SER A 222 -8.13 -4.92 -21.78
CA SER A 222 -7.34 -4.89 -20.53
C SER A 222 -7.53 -3.56 -19.82
N ALA A 223 -7.87 -3.61 -18.55
CA ALA A 223 -8.00 -2.43 -17.69
C ALA A 223 -6.78 -2.23 -16.79
N SER A 224 -6.19 -3.32 -16.30
CA SER A 224 -5.00 -3.27 -15.42
C SER A 224 -4.24 -4.60 -15.43
N MET A 225 -2.96 -4.51 -15.06
CA MET A 225 -2.09 -5.65 -14.78
C MET A 225 -1.29 -5.32 -13.51
N THR A 226 -1.35 -6.20 -12.51
CA THR A 226 -0.72 -5.98 -11.20
C THR A 226 0.11 -7.21 -10.83
N PRO A 227 1.43 -7.08 -10.63
CA PRO A 227 2.24 -8.15 -10.10
C PRO A 227 2.20 -8.16 -8.57
N VAL A 228 2.13 -9.37 -7.97
CA VAL A 228 2.18 -9.59 -6.53
C VAL A 228 3.23 -10.65 -6.23
N LYS A 229 4.14 -10.39 -5.30
CA LYS A 229 5.11 -11.38 -4.83
C LYS A 229 4.48 -12.34 -3.84
N VAL A 230 4.72 -13.63 -4.03
CA VAL A 230 4.09 -14.72 -3.26
C VAL A 230 5.16 -15.69 -2.75
N GLY A 231 5.21 -15.89 -1.45
CA GLY A 231 6.04 -16.92 -0.81
C GLY A 231 5.19 -17.97 -0.12
N PHE A 232 5.27 -19.23 -0.54
CA PHE A 232 4.55 -20.32 0.10
C PHE A 232 5.18 -20.68 1.43
N ARG A 233 4.50 -20.34 2.51
CA ARG A 233 4.92 -20.68 3.87
C ARG A 233 3.71 -20.91 4.75
N LYS A 234 3.90 -21.69 5.80
CA LYS A 234 2.98 -21.81 6.91
C LYS A 234 3.68 -21.46 8.20
N VAL A 235 3.07 -20.55 8.95
CA VAL A 235 3.51 -20.15 10.29
C VAL A 235 2.44 -20.60 11.26
N GLU A 236 2.82 -21.35 12.29
CA GLU A 236 1.86 -21.86 13.27
C GLU A 236 2.51 -22.05 14.65
N ILE A 237 1.68 -22.03 15.70
CA ILE A 237 2.06 -22.46 17.03
C ILE A 237 1.44 -23.84 17.26
N LYS A 238 2.28 -24.86 17.42
CA LYS A 238 1.84 -26.23 17.63
C LYS A 238 2.66 -26.87 18.74
N ASN A 239 2.01 -27.54 19.67
CA ASN A 239 2.66 -28.15 20.83
C ASN A 239 3.55 -27.17 21.60
N LYS A 240 3.11 -25.91 21.76
CA LYS A 240 3.84 -24.82 22.42
C LYS A 240 5.15 -24.41 21.70
N GLN A 241 5.31 -24.79 20.44
CA GLN A 241 6.48 -24.42 19.63
C GLN A 241 6.04 -23.52 18.48
N PHE A 242 6.88 -22.53 18.17
CA PHE A 242 6.74 -21.69 16.99
C PHE A 242 7.35 -22.44 15.80
N LEU A 243 6.53 -22.72 14.79
CA LEU A 243 6.92 -23.49 13.62
C LEU A 243 6.81 -22.66 12.34
N VAL A 244 7.79 -22.82 11.46
CA VAL A 244 7.75 -22.36 10.06
C VAL A 244 7.89 -23.61 9.18
N ASN A 245 6.89 -23.84 8.33
CA ASN A 245 6.82 -25.02 7.45
C ASN A 245 6.96 -26.34 8.22
N GLY A 246 6.39 -26.39 9.42
CA GLY A 246 6.44 -27.57 10.30
C GLY A 246 7.76 -27.77 11.04
N GLN A 247 8.74 -26.89 10.88
CA GLN A 247 10.02 -26.97 11.58
C GLN A 247 10.06 -25.97 12.74
N PRO A 248 10.52 -26.36 13.93
CA PRO A 248 10.72 -25.43 15.04
C PRO A 248 11.75 -24.36 14.69
N VAL A 249 11.44 -23.13 15.03
CA VAL A 249 12.33 -21.99 14.78
C VAL A 249 12.69 -21.32 16.09
N LEU A 250 13.99 -21.15 16.33
CA LEU A 250 14.51 -20.31 17.40
C LEU A 250 14.65 -18.88 16.86
N ILE A 251 13.84 -17.97 17.42
CA ILE A 251 13.93 -16.55 17.09
C ILE A 251 15.17 -15.99 17.77
N LYS A 252 16.12 -15.50 16.97
CA LYS A 252 17.29 -14.75 17.43
C LYS A 252 17.12 -13.31 16.99
N GLY A 253 17.17 -12.38 17.92
CA GLY A 253 16.94 -10.98 17.63
C GLY A 253 17.68 -10.06 18.58
N ALA A 254 17.74 -8.79 18.22
CA ALA A 254 18.20 -7.69 19.04
C ALA A 254 17.24 -6.52 18.91
N ASN A 255 17.16 -5.70 19.94
CA ASN A 255 16.43 -4.45 19.86
C ASN A 255 17.21 -3.47 19.00
N ARG A 256 16.52 -2.86 18.05
CA ARG A 256 17.10 -1.89 17.14
C ARG A 256 16.09 -0.78 16.86
N HIS A 257 16.55 0.46 16.83
CA HIS A 257 15.83 1.57 16.25
C HIS A 257 16.25 1.77 14.79
N GLU A 258 15.28 2.01 13.95
CA GLU A 258 15.49 2.32 12.54
C GLU A 258 16.13 3.72 12.43
N MET A 259 17.17 3.84 11.65
CA MET A 259 17.96 5.09 11.48
C MET A 259 18.11 5.48 10.00
N ASP A 260 17.20 5.08 9.14
CA ASP A 260 17.24 5.42 7.72
C ASP A 260 16.51 6.72 7.42
#